data_43db504a3e41814a36e45f5a9c7285c4
#
_entry.id   43db504a3e41814a36e45f5a9c7285c4
#
_cell.length_a   1.000
_cell.length_b   1.000
_cell.length_c   1.000
_cell.angle_alpha   90.00
_cell.angle_beta   90.00
_cell.angle_gamma   90.00
#
_symmetry.space_group_name_H-M   'P 1'
#
loop_
_entity.id
_entity.type
_entity.pdbx_description
1 polymer ?
#
loop_
_entity_poly.entity_id
_entity_poly.type
_entity_poly.pdbx_seq_one_letter_code
_entity_poly.pdbx_strand_id
1 'polypeptide(L)'
;MKEETKQNILNSLVSGKSLTTVLSAKAKEFMFESVQNELVTKYETDGWEVYKRYKTSIRMQRRKPMDMAFEDDVWALFARMGFSFLNKDRNFRLPYSNDEKLTQQIDIFVADEETILIIECKVAGNPKQSNFKETIEAIGGKKEGLITTIQQLFPDTKYKIKFIFATKNYYLSEQDNARLNNYGIIHFDEETLKYYQELTKHLGTSAKYQLLGSIFEGQTIPELDNRIPAIKGKMGGYTYYSFSIEPEKLLKIGYVLHRNKANRKLMPTYQRLIKKSRLKSVQNFVDNGGFFPN
;
A
#
# COMPACT_ATOMS: atom_id res chain seq x y z
N MET A 1 24.13 10.64 7.78
CA MET A 1 23.96 9.19 8.09
C MET A 1 25.23 8.46 7.72
N LYS A 2 25.68 7.49 8.55
CA LYS A 2 26.83 6.64 8.28
C LYS A 2 26.54 5.69 7.12
N GLU A 3 27.54 5.36 6.30
CA GLU A 3 27.37 4.49 5.14
C GLU A 3 26.91 3.07 5.55
N GLU A 4 27.42 2.54 6.66
CA GLU A 4 27.01 1.25 7.22
C GLU A 4 25.51 1.23 7.56
N THR A 5 25.02 2.27 8.24
CA THR A 5 23.60 2.41 8.59
C THR A 5 22.74 2.50 7.33
N LYS A 6 23.19 3.28 6.35
CA LYS A 6 22.52 3.41 5.05
C LYS A 6 22.41 2.06 4.35
N GLN A 7 23.51 1.32 4.24
CA GLN A 7 23.52 0.01 3.57
C GLN A 7 22.64 -1.01 4.30
N ASN A 8 22.63 -1.02 5.63
CA ASN A 8 21.78 -1.90 6.44
C ASN A 8 20.28 -1.62 6.19
N ILE A 9 19.89 -0.36 6.10
CA ILE A 9 18.50 0.03 5.79
C ILE A 9 18.14 -0.42 4.37
N LEU A 10 19.00 -0.14 3.37
CA LEU A 10 18.75 -0.53 1.98
C LEU A 10 18.66 -2.06 1.82
N ASN A 11 19.48 -2.83 2.52
CA ASN A 11 19.44 -4.30 2.54
C ASN A 11 18.17 -4.87 3.22
N SER A 12 17.47 -4.04 4.01
CA SER A 12 16.20 -4.40 4.64
C SER A 12 14.98 -4.11 3.75
N LEU A 13 15.21 -3.64 2.52
CA LEU A 13 14.18 -3.48 1.50
C LEU A 13 14.19 -4.65 0.51
N VAL A 14 13.02 -4.95 -0.05
CA VAL A 14 12.84 -5.96 -1.09
C VAL A 14 12.25 -5.35 -2.35
N SER A 15 12.70 -5.87 -3.51
CA SER A 15 12.23 -5.47 -4.82
C SER A 15 12.25 -6.65 -5.81
N GLY A 16 11.62 -6.53 -6.96
CA GLY A 16 11.64 -7.51 -8.04
C GLY A 16 11.26 -8.94 -7.57
N LYS A 17 12.10 -9.93 -7.85
CA LYS A 17 11.85 -11.33 -7.49
C LYS A 17 11.77 -11.56 -5.98
N SER A 18 12.57 -10.86 -5.19
CA SER A 18 12.54 -10.96 -3.73
C SER A 18 11.23 -10.44 -3.14
N LEU A 19 10.69 -9.36 -3.70
CA LEU A 19 9.37 -8.82 -3.33
C LEU A 19 8.26 -9.85 -3.59
N THR A 20 8.26 -10.52 -4.74
CA THR A 20 7.29 -11.57 -5.07
C THR A 20 7.35 -12.75 -4.08
N THR A 21 8.55 -13.13 -3.66
CA THR A 21 8.73 -14.21 -2.67
C THR A 21 8.16 -13.79 -1.31
N VAL A 22 8.46 -12.58 -0.85
CA VAL A 22 7.93 -12.03 0.41
C VAL A 22 6.40 -11.89 0.33
N LEU A 23 5.86 -11.37 -0.79
CA LEU A 23 4.42 -11.28 -1.01
C LEU A 23 3.73 -12.64 -0.88
N SER A 24 4.32 -13.68 -1.47
CA SER A 24 3.78 -15.04 -1.38
C SER A 24 3.79 -15.60 0.05
N ALA A 25 4.77 -15.22 0.87
CA ALA A 25 4.84 -15.59 2.28
C ALA A 25 3.84 -14.79 3.13
N LYS A 26 3.78 -13.47 2.91
CA LYS A 26 2.87 -12.56 3.62
C LYS A 26 1.39 -12.80 3.30
N ALA A 27 1.06 -13.27 2.11
CA ALA A 27 -0.30 -13.61 1.72
C ALA A 27 -0.86 -14.89 2.37
N LYS A 28 -0.04 -15.67 3.08
CA LYS A 28 -0.49 -16.87 3.78
C LYS A 28 -1.15 -16.52 5.11
N GLU A 29 -2.22 -17.22 5.46
CA GLU A 29 -2.91 -17.09 6.75
C GLU A 29 -2.07 -17.62 7.92
N PHE A 30 -1.23 -18.63 7.65
CA PHE A 30 -0.40 -19.29 8.63
C PHE A 30 1.07 -18.95 8.47
N MET A 31 1.76 -18.85 9.60
CA MET A 31 3.22 -18.92 9.67
C MET A 31 3.65 -20.39 9.63
N PHE A 32 4.82 -20.64 9.05
CA PHE A 32 5.39 -21.98 8.96
C PHE A 32 6.83 -21.95 9.45
N GLU A 33 7.19 -22.96 10.23
CA GLU A 33 8.56 -23.17 10.70
C GLU A 33 8.93 -24.65 10.62
N SER A 34 10.18 -24.93 10.27
CA SER A 34 10.69 -26.29 10.22
C SER A 34 11.57 -26.55 11.44
N VAL A 35 11.19 -27.50 12.28
CA VAL A 35 11.84 -27.79 13.54
C VAL A 35 12.31 -29.24 13.59
N GLN A 36 13.27 -29.54 14.45
CA GLN A 36 13.69 -30.89 14.78
C GLN A 36 12.66 -31.56 15.72
N ASN A 37 12.59 -32.89 15.71
CA ASN A 37 11.62 -33.65 16.50
C ASN A 37 11.61 -33.30 17.99
N GLU A 38 12.76 -32.99 18.55
CA GLU A 38 12.94 -32.68 19.97
C GLU A 38 12.27 -31.35 20.39
N LEU A 39 12.07 -30.46 19.43
CA LEU A 39 11.50 -29.13 19.68
C LEU A 39 9.97 -29.07 19.51
N VAL A 40 9.35 -30.15 19.00
CA VAL A 40 7.91 -30.16 18.65
C VAL A 40 7.05 -29.81 19.86
N THR A 41 7.25 -30.46 20.99
CA THR A 41 6.46 -30.24 22.21
C THR A 41 6.55 -28.78 22.69
N LYS A 42 7.74 -28.17 22.57
CA LYS A 42 7.91 -26.73 22.89
C LYS A 42 7.07 -25.86 21.98
N TYR A 43 7.11 -26.13 20.67
CA TYR A 43 6.31 -25.37 19.70
C TYR A 43 4.80 -25.59 19.88
N GLU A 44 4.37 -26.80 20.20
CA GLU A 44 2.95 -27.08 20.51
C GLU A 44 2.47 -26.30 21.75
N THR A 45 3.32 -26.18 22.77
CA THR A 45 3.01 -25.35 23.97
C THR A 45 2.88 -23.87 23.61
N ASP A 46 3.63 -23.39 22.60
CA ASP A 46 3.56 -22.02 22.08
C ASP A 46 2.43 -21.83 21.04
N GLY A 47 1.52 -22.80 20.91
CA GLY A 47 0.35 -22.72 20.03
C GLY A 47 0.63 -23.00 18.57
N TRP A 48 1.71 -23.71 18.27
CA TRP A 48 1.98 -24.25 16.94
C TRP A 48 1.36 -25.63 16.78
N GLU A 49 0.97 -25.96 15.56
CA GLU A 49 0.43 -27.26 15.19
C GLU A 49 1.32 -27.95 14.16
N VAL A 50 1.38 -29.28 14.19
CA VAL A 50 2.11 -30.05 13.18
C VAL A 50 1.37 -29.96 11.85
N TYR A 51 1.99 -29.30 10.86
CA TYR A 51 1.47 -29.26 9.50
C TYR A 51 1.87 -30.47 8.68
N LYS A 52 3.17 -30.84 8.71
CA LYS A 52 3.70 -31.99 7.95
C LYS A 52 4.98 -32.53 8.57
N ARG A 53 5.08 -33.85 8.61
CA ARG A 53 6.30 -34.56 9.03
C ARG A 53 7.12 -34.95 7.81
N TYR A 54 8.41 -34.62 7.84
CA TYR A 54 9.42 -35.04 6.86
C TYR A 54 10.40 -36.01 7.52
N LYS A 55 11.32 -36.62 6.75
CA LYS A 55 12.28 -37.57 7.27
C LYS A 55 13.20 -37.00 8.36
N THR A 56 13.61 -35.74 8.22
CA THR A 56 14.62 -35.10 9.08
C THR A 56 14.08 -33.87 9.85
N SER A 57 12.85 -33.48 9.61
CA SER A 57 12.26 -32.29 10.25
C SER A 57 10.74 -32.37 10.27
N ILE A 58 10.14 -31.57 11.13
CA ILE A 58 8.70 -31.40 11.20
C ILE A 58 8.38 -29.95 10.83
N ARG A 59 7.48 -29.78 9.89
CA ARG A 59 6.96 -28.45 9.55
C ARG A 59 5.77 -28.16 10.45
N MET A 60 5.94 -27.13 11.27
CA MET A 60 4.91 -26.58 12.14
C MET A 60 4.19 -25.44 11.44
N GLN A 61 2.93 -25.22 11.82
CA GLN A 61 2.15 -24.05 11.42
C GLN A 61 1.51 -23.38 12.64
N ARG A 62 1.33 -22.08 12.57
CA ARG A 62 0.53 -21.29 13.52
C ARG A 62 -0.21 -20.19 12.79
N ARG A 63 -1.47 -19.99 13.13
CA ARG A 63 -2.22 -18.85 12.60
C ARG A 63 -1.53 -17.55 13.00
N LYS A 64 -1.40 -16.62 12.05
CA LYS A 64 -0.80 -15.32 12.33
C LYS A 64 -1.59 -14.58 13.42
N PRO A 65 -0.91 -13.94 14.37
CA PRO A 65 -1.53 -12.94 15.24
C PRO A 65 -2.25 -11.88 14.39
N MET A 66 -3.31 -11.30 14.92
CA MET A 66 -4.19 -10.41 14.17
C MET A 66 -3.48 -9.14 13.69
N ASP A 67 -2.57 -8.58 14.49
CA ASP A 67 -1.73 -7.44 14.14
C ASP A 67 -0.83 -7.79 12.95
N MET A 68 -0.15 -8.93 13.01
CA MET A 68 0.70 -9.41 11.91
C MET A 68 -0.11 -9.66 10.63
N ALA A 69 -1.29 -10.28 10.74
CA ALA A 69 -2.14 -10.54 9.59
C ALA A 69 -2.61 -9.24 8.93
N PHE A 70 -2.98 -8.24 9.74
CA PHE A 70 -3.41 -6.95 9.22
C PHE A 70 -2.28 -6.17 8.55
N GLU A 71 -1.11 -6.10 9.17
CA GLU A 71 0.08 -5.48 8.55
C GLU A 71 0.45 -6.18 7.23
N ASP A 72 0.43 -7.51 7.21
CA ASP A 72 0.72 -8.29 6.00
C ASP A 72 -0.32 -8.05 4.89
N ASP A 73 -1.60 -7.89 5.24
CA ASP A 73 -2.67 -7.56 4.29
C ASP A 73 -2.46 -6.17 3.66
N VAL A 74 -2.13 -5.17 4.48
CA VAL A 74 -1.84 -3.81 4.02
C VAL A 74 -0.54 -3.79 3.18
N TRP A 75 0.51 -4.46 3.64
CA TRP A 75 1.76 -4.60 2.89
C TRP A 75 1.52 -5.25 1.51
N ALA A 76 0.76 -6.35 1.48
CA ALA A 76 0.43 -7.06 0.26
C ALA A 76 -0.42 -6.22 -0.71
N LEU A 77 -1.26 -5.33 -0.20
CA LEU A 77 -2.02 -4.39 -1.04
C LEU A 77 -1.08 -3.50 -1.85
N PHE A 78 -0.11 -2.85 -1.21
CA PHE A 78 0.84 -1.97 -1.90
C PHE A 78 1.76 -2.74 -2.86
N ALA A 79 2.21 -3.93 -2.47
CA ALA A 79 2.99 -4.79 -3.37
C ALA A 79 2.20 -5.18 -4.63
N ARG A 80 0.91 -5.52 -4.50
CA ARG A 80 0.03 -5.84 -5.64
C ARG A 80 -0.33 -4.63 -6.49
N MET A 81 -0.30 -3.43 -5.93
CA MET A 81 -0.43 -2.17 -6.68
C MET A 81 0.80 -1.86 -7.53
N GLY A 82 1.90 -2.60 -7.38
CA GLY A 82 3.10 -2.45 -8.19
C GLY A 82 4.07 -1.41 -7.66
N PHE A 83 4.06 -1.10 -6.37
CA PHE A 83 5.16 -0.36 -5.76
C PHE A 83 6.45 -1.19 -5.79
N SER A 84 7.57 -0.55 -6.09
CA SER A 84 8.81 -1.24 -6.46
C SER A 84 9.63 -1.73 -5.27
N PHE A 85 9.57 -1.03 -4.13
CA PHE A 85 10.35 -1.32 -2.94
C PHE A 85 9.47 -1.31 -1.70
N LEU A 86 9.55 -2.38 -0.90
CA LEU A 86 8.89 -2.47 0.40
C LEU A 86 9.87 -3.02 1.46
N ASN A 87 9.58 -2.76 2.76
CA ASN A 87 10.36 -3.37 3.83
C ASN A 87 10.22 -4.91 3.82
N LYS A 88 11.32 -5.60 4.07
CA LYS A 88 11.39 -7.06 4.05
C LYS A 88 10.57 -7.70 5.17
N ASP A 89 10.71 -7.16 6.37
CA ASP A 89 10.11 -7.72 7.58
C ASP A 89 9.63 -6.61 8.53
N ARG A 90 9.05 -7.02 9.67
CA ARG A 90 8.49 -6.13 10.71
C ARG A 90 9.55 -5.42 11.56
N ASN A 91 10.81 -5.79 11.43
CA ASN A 91 11.89 -5.17 12.21
C ASN A 91 12.50 -3.96 11.51
N PHE A 92 11.89 -3.51 10.42
CA PHE A 92 12.36 -2.35 9.68
C PHE A 92 12.32 -1.09 10.53
N ARG A 93 13.46 -0.43 10.63
CA ARG A 93 13.63 0.75 11.49
C ARG A 93 14.35 1.85 10.73
N LEU A 94 13.91 3.08 10.95
CA LEU A 94 14.56 4.29 10.44
C LEU A 94 15.00 5.19 11.58
N PRO A 95 16.21 5.76 11.55
CA PRO A 95 16.59 6.86 12.42
C PRO A 95 15.65 8.06 12.24
N TYR A 96 15.35 8.78 13.30
CA TYR A 96 14.55 10.00 13.25
C TYR A 96 15.26 11.21 13.84
N SER A 97 16.54 11.07 14.15
CA SER A 97 17.38 12.16 14.67
C SER A 97 18.82 12.02 14.19
N ASN A 98 19.66 13.00 14.53
CA ASN A 98 21.11 12.96 14.24
C ASN A 98 21.83 11.82 15.00
N ASP A 99 21.29 11.36 16.12
CA ASP A 99 21.73 10.13 16.77
C ASP A 99 21.06 8.94 16.08
N GLU A 100 21.81 8.23 15.24
CA GLU A 100 21.33 7.08 14.47
C GLU A 100 20.86 5.90 15.33
N LYS A 101 21.13 5.91 16.65
CA LYS A 101 20.62 4.91 17.60
C LYS A 101 19.15 5.15 17.93
N LEU A 102 18.69 6.40 17.80
CA LEU A 102 17.28 6.76 18.00
C LEU A 102 16.47 6.42 16.74
N THR A 103 15.90 5.24 16.75
CA THR A 103 15.16 4.71 15.61
C THR A 103 13.67 4.56 15.88
N GLN A 104 12.85 4.71 14.84
CA GLN A 104 11.44 4.35 14.84
C GLN A 104 11.25 3.07 14.05
N GLN A 105 10.53 2.11 14.63
CA GLN A 105 10.02 0.96 13.87
C GLN A 105 8.93 1.45 12.93
N ILE A 106 8.96 1.00 11.71
CA ILE A 106 7.97 1.30 10.66
C ILE A 106 7.27 -0.01 10.30
N ASP A 107 5.96 -0.06 10.49
CA ASP A 107 5.19 -1.26 10.18
C ASP A 107 5.28 -1.58 8.69
N ILE A 108 5.04 -0.57 7.85
CA ILE A 108 5.16 -0.73 6.40
C ILE A 108 5.84 0.50 5.79
N PHE A 109 6.92 0.24 5.08
CA PHE A 109 7.62 1.19 4.23
C PHE A 109 7.40 0.83 2.76
N VAL A 110 6.96 1.78 1.98
CA VAL A 110 6.66 1.60 0.55
C VAL A 110 7.38 2.68 -0.22
N ALA A 111 8.09 2.33 -1.27
CA ALA A 111 8.73 3.29 -2.16
C ALA A 111 8.55 2.92 -3.64
N ASP A 112 8.49 3.94 -4.47
CA ASP A 112 8.52 3.86 -5.92
C ASP A 112 9.37 5.01 -6.47
N GLU A 113 9.29 5.34 -7.75
CA GLU A 113 10.16 6.31 -8.43
C GLU A 113 10.20 7.70 -7.77
N GLU A 114 9.03 8.24 -7.39
CA GLU A 114 8.92 9.59 -6.79
C GLU A 114 8.18 9.62 -5.46
N THR A 115 7.71 8.48 -4.97
CA THR A 115 6.81 8.41 -3.80
C THR A 115 7.36 7.50 -2.73
N ILE A 116 7.31 7.95 -1.48
CA ILE A 116 7.50 7.11 -0.30
C ILE A 116 6.28 7.24 0.61
N LEU A 117 5.77 6.09 1.05
CA LEU A 117 4.70 5.99 2.02
C LEU A 117 5.22 5.31 3.29
N ILE A 118 4.97 5.93 4.44
CA ILE A 118 5.26 5.39 5.77
C ILE A 118 3.93 5.10 6.44
N ILE A 119 3.71 3.85 6.80
CA ILE A 119 2.40 3.39 7.24
C ILE A 119 2.51 2.77 8.62
N GLU A 120 1.68 3.25 9.53
CA GLU A 120 1.44 2.66 10.85
C GLU A 120 0.11 1.92 10.83
N CYS A 121 0.07 0.71 11.37
CA CYS A 121 -1.10 -0.18 11.36
C CYS A 121 -1.64 -0.41 12.77
N LYS A 122 -2.95 -0.30 12.95
CA LYS A 122 -3.63 -0.62 14.20
C LYS A 122 -4.88 -1.46 13.94
N VAL A 123 -5.01 -2.57 14.66
CA VAL A 123 -6.15 -3.48 14.51
C VAL A 123 -6.72 -3.88 15.88
N ALA A 124 -8.04 -4.05 15.94
CA ALA A 124 -8.71 -4.61 17.09
C ALA A 124 -9.51 -5.87 16.70
N GLY A 125 -9.74 -6.77 17.66
CA GLY A 125 -10.52 -7.99 17.42
C GLY A 125 -11.98 -7.68 17.09
N ASN A 126 -12.56 -6.69 17.78
CA ASN A 126 -13.91 -6.22 17.54
C ASN A 126 -13.93 -4.71 17.33
N PRO A 127 -14.93 -4.18 16.61
CA PRO A 127 -15.10 -2.75 16.42
C PRO A 127 -15.18 -2.02 17.77
N LYS A 128 -14.31 -1.04 17.96
CA LYS A 128 -14.26 -0.21 19.16
C LYS A 128 -13.73 1.19 18.89
N GLN A 129 -14.05 2.11 19.78
CA GLN A 129 -13.39 3.41 19.83
C GLN A 129 -12.13 3.30 20.70
N SER A 130 -11.08 4.01 20.32
CA SER A 130 -9.83 4.10 21.09
C SER A 130 -9.28 5.52 21.01
N ASN A 131 -8.46 5.90 21.97
CA ASN A 131 -7.75 7.17 21.96
C ASN A 131 -6.35 6.93 21.39
N PHE A 132 -6.06 7.53 20.24
CA PHE A 132 -4.78 7.41 19.56
C PHE A 132 -3.87 8.64 19.74
N LYS A 133 -4.18 9.52 20.69
CA LYS A 133 -3.40 10.74 20.94
C LYS A 133 -1.89 10.48 20.97
N GLU A 134 -1.44 9.61 21.85
CA GLU A 134 -0.01 9.34 22.05
C GLU A 134 0.63 8.75 20.76
N THR A 135 -0.06 7.83 20.07
CA THR A 135 0.45 7.24 18.82
C THR A 135 0.59 8.29 17.72
N ILE A 136 -0.45 9.11 17.53
CA ILE A 136 -0.47 10.13 16.46
C ILE A 136 0.57 11.21 16.75
N GLU A 137 0.68 11.68 18.01
CA GLU A 137 1.67 12.67 18.41
C GLU A 137 3.10 12.13 18.32
N ALA A 138 3.33 10.84 18.63
CA ALA A 138 4.63 10.19 18.47
C ALA A 138 5.06 10.09 17.00
N ILE A 139 4.15 9.75 16.09
CA ILE A 139 4.41 9.74 14.65
C ILE A 139 4.70 11.18 14.17
N GLY A 140 3.82 12.14 14.53
CA GLY A 140 3.94 13.53 14.14
C GLY A 140 5.26 14.16 14.60
N GLY A 141 5.67 13.92 15.84
CA GLY A 141 6.92 14.46 16.41
C GLY A 141 8.20 13.89 15.78
N LYS A 142 8.14 12.71 15.16
CA LYS A 142 9.29 12.08 14.49
C LYS A 142 9.32 12.32 12.97
N LYS A 143 8.25 12.87 12.41
CA LYS A 143 8.02 13.00 10.98
C LYS A 143 9.16 13.70 10.26
N GLU A 144 9.58 14.87 10.72
CA GLU A 144 10.66 15.66 10.10
C GLU A 144 12.00 14.91 10.12
N GLY A 145 12.30 14.23 11.23
CA GLY A 145 13.51 13.41 11.34
C GLY A 145 13.49 12.22 10.36
N LEU A 146 12.36 11.55 10.21
CA LEU A 146 12.18 10.47 9.23
C LEU A 146 12.32 10.98 7.79
N ILE A 147 11.75 12.14 7.47
CA ILE A 147 11.89 12.78 6.15
C ILE A 147 13.38 13.07 5.87
N THR A 148 14.10 13.65 6.83
CA THR A 148 15.53 13.93 6.71
C THR A 148 16.34 12.64 6.46
N THR A 149 16.05 11.59 7.19
CA THR A 149 16.68 10.27 7.00
C THR A 149 16.43 9.72 5.59
N ILE A 150 15.21 9.81 5.09
CA ILE A 150 14.87 9.36 3.74
C ILE A 150 15.62 10.16 2.67
N GLN A 151 15.74 11.47 2.84
CA GLN A 151 16.52 12.32 1.93
C GLN A 151 18.02 11.96 1.93
N GLN A 152 18.56 11.53 3.07
CA GLN A 152 19.94 11.04 3.16
C GLN A 152 20.11 9.64 2.56
N LEU A 153 19.09 8.78 2.66
CA LEU A 153 19.09 7.46 2.03
C LEU A 153 19.10 7.56 0.50
N PHE A 154 18.34 8.51 -0.05
CA PHE A 154 18.11 8.68 -1.48
C PHE A 154 18.39 10.13 -1.92
N PRO A 155 19.66 10.57 -1.90
CA PRO A 155 20.03 11.98 -2.13
C PRO A 155 19.71 12.47 -3.54
N ASP A 156 19.72 11.56 -4.51
CA ASP A 156 19.51 11.89 -5.94
C ASP A 156 18.03 11.98 -6.33
N THR A 157 17.11 11.62 -5.43
CA THR A 157 15.67 11.58 -5.72
C THR A 157 14.90 12.47 -4.76
N LYS A 158 14.10 13.36 -5.33
CA LYS A 158 13.25 14.27 -4.57
C LYS A 158 11.90 13.63 -4.26
N TYR A 159 11.88 12.69 -3.33
CA TYR A 159 10.67 11.95 -2.97
C TYR A 159 9.56 12.84 -2.39
N LYS A 160 8.33 12.56 -2.80
CA LYS A 160 7.11 13.02 -2.14
C LYS A 160 6.74 12.00 -1.07
N ILE A 161 6.85 12.39 0.20
CA ILE A 161 6.68 11.49 1.34
C ILE A 161 5.31 11.72 1.97
N LYS A 162 4.54 10.65 2.18
CA LYS A 162 3.25 10.68 2.89
C LYS A 162 3.25 9.68 4.04
N PHE A 163 2.55 10.05 5.10
CA PHE A 163 2.33 9.23 6.26
C PHE A 163 0.88 8.76 6.28
N ILE A 164 0.67 7.48 6.52
CA ILE A 164 -0.65 6.84 6.53
C ILE A 164 -0.84 6.15 7.87
N PHE A 165 -2.00 6.35 8.47
CA PHE A 165 -2.47 5.63 9.65
C PHE A 165 -3.57 4.66 9.21
N ALA A 166 -3.24 3.38 9.12
CA ALA A 166 -4.15 2.34 8.67
C ALA A 166 -4.83 1.66 9.88
N THR A 167 -6.16 1.58 9.87
CA THR A 167 -6.89 0.99 10.98
C THR A 167 -7.90 -0.05 10.53
N LYS A 168 -8.10 -1.07 11.37
CA LYS A 168 -9.17 -2.06 11.21
C LYS A 168 -9.89 -2.28 12.54
N ASN A 169 -11.23 -2.29 12.51
CA ASN A 169 -12.08 -2.37 13.69
C ASN A 169 -11.86 -1.22 14.70
N TYR A 170 -11.47 -0.05 14.23
CA TYR A 170 -11.37 1.16 15.05
C TYR A 170 -12.22 2.28 14.48
N TYR A 171 -12.95 2.96 15.37
CA TYR A 171 -13.60 4.23 15.09
C TYR A 171 -12.77 5.35 15.71
N LEU A 172 -12.26 6.25 14.89
CA LEU A 172 -11.50 7.40 15.36
C LEU A 172 -12.45 8.47 15.91
N SER A 173 -12.03 9.12 17.00
CA SER A 173 -12.71 10.30 17.51
C SER A 173 -12.51 11.50 16.58
N GLU A 174 -13.36 12.53 16.68
CA GLU A 174 -13.15 13.80 15.98
C GLU A 174 -11.81 14.44 16.32
N GLN A 175 -11.38 14.30 17.60
CA GLN A 175 -10.10 14.82 18.08
C GLN A 175 -8.92 14.06 17.44
N ASP A 176 -9.00 12.74 17.28
CA ASP A 176 -7.94 11.98 16.62
C ASP A 176 -7.88 12.30 15.13
N ASN A 177 -9.02 12.46 14.47
CA ASN A 177 -9.08 12.92 13.08
C ASN A 177 -8.48 14.34 12.92
N ALA A 178 -8.78 15.24 13.84
CA ALA A 178 -8.18 16.58 13.85
C ALA A 178 -6.65 16.53 14.05
N ARG A 179 -6.14 15.67 14.94
CA ARG A 179 -4.69 15.46 15.13
C ARG A 179 -4.03 14.91 13.87
N LEU A 180 -4.61 13.87 13.24
CA LEU A 180 -4.09 13.32 11.98
C LEU A 180 -3.98 14.41 10.91
N ASN A 181 -5.03 15.22 10.75
CA ASN A 181 -5.03 16.35 9.80
C ASN A 181 -3.94 17.37 10.12
N ASN A 182 -3.78 17.74 11.38
CA ASN A 182 -2.77 18.71 11.84
C ASN A 182 -1.34 18.25 11.53
N TYR A 183 -1.07 16.94 11.65
CA TYR A 183 0.23 16.36 11.30
C TYR A 183 0.33 15.97 9.82
N GLY A 184 -0.73 16.16 9.02
CA GLY A 184 -0.76 15.73 7.62
C GLY A 184 -0.57 14.22 7.47
N ILE A 185 -1.18 13.43 8.37
CA ILE A 185 -1.21 11.98 8.33
C ILE A 185 -2.57 11.56 7.74
N ILE A 186 -2.54 10.71 6.74
CA ILE A 186 -3.75 10.27 6.04
C ILE A 186 -4.33 9.05 6.77
N HIS A 187 -5.62 9.08 7.06
CA HIS A 187 -6.30 7.93 7.66
C HIS A 187 -6.81 6.97 6.59
N PHE A 188 -6.42 5.72 6.68
CA PHE A 188 -6.99 4.62 5.91
C PHE A 188 -7.76 3.70 6.87
N ASP A 189 -9.07 3.83 6.87
CA ASP A 189 -9.96 2.92 7.58
C ASP A 189 -10.14 1.60 6.81
N GLU A 190 -10.86 0.66 7.42
CA GLU A 190 -11.12 -0.65 6.82
C GLU A 190 -11.92 -0.54 5.49
N GLU A 191 -12.82 0.43 5.36
CA GLU A 191 -13.59 0.64 4.12
C GLU A 191 -12.69 1.15 2.99
N THR A 192 -11.79 2.08 3.28
CA THR A 192 -10.79 2.57 2.35
C THR A 192 -9.84 1.47 1.89
N LEU A 193 -9.34 0.66 2.83
CA LEU A 193 -8.47 -0.48 2.49
C LEU A 193 -9.19 -1.51 1.61
N LYS A 194 -10.42 -1.88 1.94
CA LYS A 194 -11.25 -2.78 1.12
C LYS A 194 -11.50 -2.21 -0.26
N TYR A 195 -11.77 -0.91 -0.36
CA TYR A 195 -11.92 -0.24 -1.64
C TYR A 195 -10.69 -0.42 -2.52
N TYR A 196 -9.50 -0.12 -2.01
CA TYR A 196 -8.27 -0.26 -2.78
C TYR A 196 -7.90 -1.73 -3.06
N GLN A 197 -8.24 -2.67 -2.18
CA GLN A 197 -8.10 -4.10 -2.44
C GLN A 197 -8.95 -4.55 -3.62
N GLU A 198 -10.23 -4.16 -3.66
CA GLU A 198 -11.12 -4.48 -4.78
C GLU A 198 -10.67 -3.77 -6.06
N LEU A 199 -10.28 -2.51 -5.97
CA LEU A 199 -9.75 -1.75 -7.11
C LEU A 199 -8.52 -2.45 -7.71
N THR A 200 -7.59 -2.89 -6.86
CA THR A 200 -6.37 -3.61 -7.29
C THR A 200 -6.69 -4.94 -7.97
N LYS A 201 -7.72 -5.66 -7.51
CA LYS A 201 -8.18 -6.90 -8.19
C LYS A 201 -8.65 -6.64 -9.62
N HIS A 202 -9.22 -5.46 -9.88
CA HIS A 202 -9.78 -5.10 -11.19
C HIS A 202 -8.76 -4.42 -12.09
N LEU A 203 -7.98 -3.47 -11.58
CA LEU A 203 -7.06 -2.64 -12.34
C LEU A 203 -5.60 -3.12 -12.29
N GLY A 204 -5.28 -4.09 -11.41
CA GLY A 204 -3.89 -4.50 -11.21
C GLY A 204 -3.03 -3.33 -10.74
N THR A 205 -1.86 -3.17 -11.35
CA THR A 205 -0.90 -2.11 -11.01
C THR A 205 -1.41 -0.69 -11.33
N SER A 206 -2.39 -0.54 -12.23
CA SER A 206 -3.00 0.77 -12.51
C SER A 206 -3.75 1.35 -11.31
N ALA A 207 -4.14 0.52 -10.33
CA ALA A 207 -4.75 0.99 -9.08
C ALA A 207 -3.83 1.92 -8.27
N LYS A 208 -2.50 1.80 -8.44
CA LYS A 208 -1.50 2.70 -7.82
C LYS A 208 -1.80 4.17 -8.14
N TYR A 209 -2.10 4.48 -9.40
CA TYR A 209 -2.32 5.86 -9.82
C TYR A 209 -3.62 6.45 -9.26
N GLN A 210 -4.62 5.62 -9.00
CA GLN A 210 -5.85 6.04 -8.32
C GLN A 210 -5.57 6.38 -6.85
N LEU A 211 -4.75 5.56 -6.19
CA LEU A 211 -4.27 5.85 -4.85
C LEU A 211 -3.47 7.16 -4.81
N LEU A 212 -2.46 7.30 -5.70
CA LEU A 212 -1.64 8.50 -5.78
C LEU A 212 -2.49 9.75 -6.07
N GLY A 213 -3.47 9.66 -6.97
CA GLY A 213 -4.41 10.74 -7.25
C GLY A 213 -5.20 11.18 -6.02
N SER A 214 -5.62 10.24 -5.19
CA SER A 214 -6.34 10.53 -3.95
C SER A 214 -5.44 11.14 -2.87
N ILE A 215 -4.27 10.58 -2.61
CA ILE A 215 -3.37 11.05 -1.54
C ILE A 215 -2.61 12.34 -1.88
N PHE A 216 -2.54 12.69 -3.17
CA PHE A 216 -1.95 13.94 -3.68
C PHE A 216 -2.99 14.88 -4.29
N GLU A 217 -4.25 14.80 -3.85
CA GLU A 217 -5.33 15.67 -4.33
C GLU A 217 -4.92 17.14 -4.27
N GLY A 218 -5.16 17.89 -5.37
CA GLY A 218 -4.75 19.29 -5.50
C GLY A 218 -3.25 19.53 -5.71
N GLN A 219 -2.44 18.49 -5.85
CA GLN A 219 -0.99 18.55 -6.10
C GLN A 219 -0.64 17.83 -7.41
N THR A 220 0.59 18.00 -7.87
CA THR A 220 1.11 17.18 -8.98
C THR A 220 1.21 15.73 -8.55
N ILE A 221 0.52 14.84 -9.25
CA ILE A 221 0.55 13.40 -8.98
C ILE A 221 1.92 12.87 -9.41
N PRO A 222 2.64 12.15 -8.53
CA PRO A 222 3.90 11.52 -8.89
C PRO A 222 3.77 10.55 -10.07
N GLU A 223 4.83 10.40 -10.85
CA GLU A 223 4.93 9.46 -11.95
C GLU A 223 3.93 9.69 -13.11
N LEU A 224 3.24 10.83 -13.12
CA LEU A 224 2.34 11.22 -14.20
C LEU A 224 2.90 12.43 -14.96
N ASP A 225 3.13 12.26 -16.26
CA ASP A 225 3.31 13.37 -17.17
C ASP A 225 1.95 14.05 -17.37
N ASN A 226 1.79 15.24 -16.79
CA ASN A 226 0.52 15.98 -16.79
C ASN A 226 0.30 16.79 -18.08
N ARG A 227 1.19 16.69 -19.08
CA ARG A 227 1.08 17.44 -20.32
C ARG A 227 0.66 16.55 -21.47
N ILE A 228 -0.58 16.74 -21.92
CA ILE A 228 -1.11 16.06 -23.08
C ILE A 228 -1.41 17.12 -24.13
N PRO A 229 -0.79 17.07 -25.33
CA PRO A 229 -1.15 17.93 -26.45
C PRO A 229 -2.63 17.78 -26.78
N ALA A 230 -3.36 18.89 -26.85
CA ALA A 230 -4.78 18.87 -27.10
C ALA A 230 -5.21 20.02 -28.02
N ILE A 231 -6.24 19.76 -28.83
CA ILE A 231 -6.92 20.77 -29.63
C ILE A 231 -8.06 21.35 -28.80
N LYS A 232 -8.04 22.67 -28.57
CA LYS A 232 -9.09 23.39 -27.87
C LYS A 232 -10.15 23.86 -28.87
N GLY A 233 -11.41 23.59 -28.59
CA GLY A 233 -12.54 24.06 -29.37
C GLY A 233 -13.67 24.61 -28.52
N LYS A 234 -14.69 25.15 -29.20
CA LYS A 234 -15.94 25.61 -28.56
C LYS A 234 -17.14 24.98 -29.27
N MET A 235 -18.10 24.52 -28.49
CA MET A 235 -19.36 24.03 -28.97
C MET A 235 -20.48 24.63 -28.11
N GLY A 236 -21.24 25.57 -28.70
CA GLY A 236 -22.18 26.39 -27.95
C GLY A 236 -21.44 27.21 -26.86
N GLY A 237 -21.94 27.19 -25.64
CA GLY A 237 -21.32 27.85 -24.48
C GLY A 237 -20.15 27.07 -23.81
N TYR A 238 -19.82 25.89 -24.31
CA TYR A 238 -18.83 24.98 -23.66
C TYR A 238 -17.49 24.97 -24.39
N THR A 239 -16.41 24.98 -23.62
CA THR A 239 -15.06 24.69 -24.14
C THR A 239 -14.83 23.20 -24.05
N TYR A 240 -14.31 22.60 -25.14
CA TYR A 240 -13.88 21.21 -25.14
C TYR A 240 -12.41 21.09 -25.54
N TYR A 241 -11.80 19.96 -25.16
CA TYR A 241 -10.45 19.58 -25.54
C TYR A 241 -10.50 18.20 -26.20
N SER A 242 -9.91 18.07 -27.39
CA SER A 242 -9.75 16.82 -28.10
C SER A 242 -8.28 16.43 -28.09
N PHE A 243 -7.96 15.21 -27.67
CA PHE A 243 -6.60 14.71 -27.61
C PHE A 243 -6.57 13.20 -27.89
N SER A 244 -5.42 12.73 -28.37
CA SER A 244 -5.12 11.30 -28.50
C SER A 244 -4.22 10.89 -27.33
N ILE A 245 -4.52 9.75 -26.73
CA ILE A 245 -3.76 9.23 -25.59
C ILE A 245 -3.67 7.72 -25.69
N GLU A 246 -2.52 7.17 -25.32
CA GLU A 246 -2.35 5.73 -25.21
C GLU A 246 -3.22 5.18 -24.05
N PRO A 247 -3.84 3.99 -24.21
CA PRO A 247 -4.72 3.41 -23.21
C PRO A 247 -4.03 3.27 -21.83
N GLU A 248 -2.75 2.93 -21.81
CA GLU A 248 -1.98 2.83 -20.57
C GLU A 248 -1.88 4.16 -19.83
N LYS A 249 -1.60 5.26 -20.55
CA LYS A 249 -1.58 6.62 -19.98
C LYS A 249 -2.96 7.03 -19.50
N LEU A 250 -4.01 6.71 -20.26
CA LEU A 250 -5.38 7.00 -19.86
C LEU A 250 -5.74 6.30 -18.53
N LEU A 251 -5.34 5.04 -18.35
CA LEU A 251 -5.55 4.33 -17.10
C LEU A 251 -4.80 4.94 -15.89
N LYS A 252 -3.70 5.65 -16.13
CA LYS A 252 -2.96 6.37 -15.08
C LYS A 252 -3.67 7.64 -14.63
N ILE A 253 -4.34 8.37 -15.54
CA ILE A 253 -4.92 9.70 -15.27
C ILE A 253 -6.44 9.68 -15.07
N GLY A 254 -7.10 8.61 -15.47
CA GLY A 254 -8.55 8.52 -15.43
C GLY A 254 -9.03 7.19 -14.90
N TYR A 255 -10.15 7.20 -14.22
CA TYR A 255 -10.89 6.01 -13.85
C TYR A 255 -12.37 6.27 -13.83
N VAL A 256 -13.11 5.19 -13.92
CA VAL A 256 -14.56 5.25 -13.81
C VAL A 256 -14.94 5.05 -12.34
N LEU A 257 -15.56 6.05 -11.75
CA LEU A 257 -16.01 6.00 -10.37
C LEU A 257 -17.14 4.99 -10.22
N HIS A 258 -16.92 3.94 -9.42
CA HIS A 258 -17.93 2.95 -9.08
C HIS A 258 -18.52 3.26 -7.70
N ARG A 259 -19.83 3.13 -7.57
CA ARG A 259 -20.49 3.26 -6.27
C ARG A 259 -20.16 2.02 -5.41
N ASN A 260 -19.53 2.26 -4.27
CA ASN A 260 -19.26 1.25 -3.24
C ASN A 260 -19.42 1.86 -1.83
N LYS A 261 -19.15 1.08 -0.80
CA LYS A 261 -19.30 1.52 0.59
C LYS A 261 -18.35 2.66 0.97
N ALA A 262 -17.15 2.71 0.41
CA ALA A 262 -16.15 3.73 0.70
C ALA A 262 -16.50 5.10 0.08
N ASN A 263 -17.21 5.12 -1.04
CA ASN A 263 -17.56 6.36 -1.74
C ASN A 263 -19.05 6.72 -1.70
N ARG A 264 -19.79 6.29 -0.67
CA ARG A 264 -21.24 6.53 -0.51
C ARG A 264 -21.64 8.02 -0.53
N LYS A 265 -20.74 8.91 -0.12
CA LYS A 265 -20.96 10.36 -0.06
C LYS A 265 -20.72 11.06 -1.40
N LEU A 266 -20.10 10.38 -2.36
CA LEU A 266 -19.87 10.92 -3.70
C LEU A 266 -21.15 10.81 -4.53
N MET A 267 -21.26 11.70 -5.53
CA MET A 267 -22.44 11.76 -6.41
C MET A 267 -22.83 10.38 -6.97
N PRO A 268 -24.12 10.14 -7.29
CA PRO A 268 -24.57 8.86 -7.78
C PRO A 268 -23.78 8.45 -9.03
N THR A 269 -22.98 7.42 -8.90
CA THR A 269 -22.18 6.86 -9.99
C THR A 269 -22.94 5.72 -10.63
N TYR A 270 -23.04 5.76 -11.95
CA TYR A 270 -23.95 4.88 -12.70
C TYR A 270 -23.27 3.70 -13.37
N GLN A 271 -22.00 3.38 -13.06
CA GLN A 271 -21.33 2.32 -13.80
C GLN A 271 -21.22 1.02 -13.01
N ARG A 272 -21.49 -0.08 -13.70
CA ARG A 272 -21.30 -1.44 -13.21
C ARG A 272 -19.82 -1.82 -13.23
N LEU A 273 -19.38 -2.59 -12.24
CA LEU A 273 -18.05 -3.19 -12.26
C LEU A 273 -17.86 -4.01 -13.55
N ILE A 274 -16.74 -3.79 -14.21
CA ILE A 274 -16.37 -4.54 -15.41
C ILE A 274 -16.09 -5.99 -15.02
N LYS A 275 -16.75 -6.94 -15.64
CA LYS A 275 -16.50 -8.37 -15.41
C LYS A 275 -15.17 -8.77 -16.06
N LYS A 276 -14.27 -9.42 -15.30
CA LYS A 276 -12.97 -9.93 -15.80
C LYS A 276 -13.12 -10.81 -17.05
N SER A 277 -14.19 -11.61 -17.13
CA SER A 277 -14.49 -12.43 -18.32
C SER A 277 -14.70 -11.59 -19.59
N ARG A 278 -15.35 -10.43 -19.48
CA ARG A 278 -15.51 -9.50 -20.60
C ARG A 278 -14.19 -8.87 -21.05
N LEU A 279 -13.37 -8.44 -20.08
CA LEU A 279 -12.03 -7.90 -20.40
C LEU A 279 -11.21 -8.94 -21.16
N LYS A 280 -11.22 -10.19 -20.68
CA LYS A 280 -10.48 -11.29 -21.32
C LYS A 280 -11.02 -11.61 -22.72
N SER A 281 -12.32 -11.51 -22.93
CA SER A 281 -12.92 -11.69 -24.26
C SER A 281 -12.53 -10.58 -25.23
N VAL A 282 -12.52 -9.32 -24.78
CA VAL A 282 -12.07 -8.17 -25.57
C VAL A 282 -10.58 -8.28 -25.90
N GLN A 283 -9.75 -8.61 -24.89
CA GLN A 283 -8.33 -8.83 -25.10
C GLN A 283 -8.08 -9.91 -26.15
N ASN A 284 -8.69 -11.08 -26.01
CA ASN A 284 -8.55 -12.17 -26.98
C ASN A 284 -9.02 -11.74 -28.39
N PHE A 285 -10.06 -10.92 -28.48
CA PHE A 285 -10.53 -10.40 -29.76
C PHE A 285 -9.47 -9.50 -30.41
N VAL A 286 -8.90 -8.58 -29.68
CA VAL A 286 -7.84 -7.67 -30.16
C VAL A 286 -6.56 -8.45 -30.49
N ASP A 287 -6.12 -9.35 -29.61
CA ASP A 287 -4.91 -10.17 -29.80
C ASP A 287 -5.00 -11.08 -31.05
N ASN A 288 -6.22 -11.47 -31.44
CA ASN A 288 -6.47 -12.22 -32.66
C ASN A 288 -6.74 -11.32 -33.90
N GLY A 289 -6.34 -10.06 -33.86
CA GLY A 289 -6.48 -9.13 -34.99
C GLY A 289 -7.90 -8.56 -35.17
N GLY A 290 -8.74 -8.69 -34.15
CA GLY A 290 -10.05 -8.07 -34.14
C GLY A 290 -9.97 -6.54 -34.10
N PHE A 291 -10.88 -5.90 -34.79
CA PHE A 291 -10.97 -4.45 -34.89
C PHE A 291 -12.38 -3.97 -34.53
N PHE A 292 -12.46 -2.95 -33.70
CA PHE A 292 -13.70 -2.28 -33.38
C PHE A 292 -13.88 -1.12 -34.38
N PRO A 293 -14.90 -1.14 -35.25
CA PRO A 293 -15.19 0.02 -36.10
C PRO A 293 -15.57 1.22 -35.19
N ASN A 294 -15.08 2.40 -35.58
CA ASN A 294 -15.43 3.66 -34.94
C ASN A 294 -16.90 4.01 -35.15
#